data_252fd1387255a1ab1306105169766e49
#
_entry.id   252fd1387255a1ab1306105169766e49
#
_cell.length_a   1.000
_cell.length_b   1.000
_cell.length_c   1.000
_cell.angle_alpha   90.00
_cell.angle_beta   90.00
_cell.angle_gamma   90.00
#
_symmetry.space_group_name_H-M   'P 1'
#
loop_
_entity.id
_entity.type
_entity.pdbx_description
1 polymer ?
#
loop_
_entity_poly.entity_id
_entity_poly.type
_entity_poly.pdbx_seq_one_letter_code
_entity_poly.pdbx_strand_id
1 'polypeptide(L)'
;MSHSDILFLSQSSGSQFQKVTTFIDIANNMIYEYFGTKTDFDIIICHGSWEMEVQIVSRIHNLHSGQYYTTKSAAITDYRLKEIIVRCDIAKFGHYLHELIHGILGKKHPHQLKEGLAWYFTEVLTAPKVYLMPSLSVFILESYVTPVRKLASILGEGFLKDFALGNAYVHEEAFSKDIRDLFLPEEVFYTKKRYFR
;
A
#
# COMPACT_ATOMS: atom_id res chain seq x y z
N MET A 1 -18.65 11.96 -9.40
CA MET A 1 -17.49 11.24 -9.97
C MET A 1 -16.28 11.92 -9.38
N SER A 2 -15.69 11.35 -8.33
CA SER A 2 -14.40 11.82 -7.88
C SER A 2 -13.38 11.19 -8.83
N HIS A 3 -12.93 11.93 -9.81
CA HIS A 3 -11.72 11.57 -10.51
C HIS A 3 -10.58 11.81 -9.53
N SER A 4 -9.77 10.78 -9.26
CA SER A 4 -8.47 10.99 -8.64
C SER A 4 -7.71 11.96 -9.54
N ASP A 5 -7.54 13.20 -9.11
CA ASP A 5 -6.78 14.16 -9.89
C ASP A 5 -5.31 13.71 -9.89
N ILE A 6 -4.74 13.58 -11.06
CA ILE A 6 -3.32 13.26 -11.24
C ILE A 6 -2.57 14.58 -11.34
N LEU A 7 -1.80 14.88 -10.29
CA LEU A 7 -0.95 16.07 -10.26
C LEU A 7 0.41 15.75 -10.88
N PHE A 8 0.76 16.43 -11.92
CA PHE A 8 2.01 16.28 -12.64
C PHE A 8 3.03 17.33 -12.22
N LEU A 9 4.17 16.89 -11.69
CA LEU A 9 5.14 17.75 -11.04
C LEU A 9 6.35 18.12 -11.91
N SER A 10 6.57 17.46 -13.04
CA SER A 10 7.65 17.79 -13.96
C SER A 10 7.29 17.53 -15.43
N GLN A 11 8.04 18.14 -16.34
CA GLN A 11 7.88 17.92 -17.78
C GLN A 11 8.48 16.57 -18.18
N SER A 12 7.69 15.49 -18.09
CA SER A 12 8.12 14.17 -18.55
C SER A 12 8.06 14.06 -20.07
N SER A 13 8.87 13.15 -20.62
CA SER A 13 8.64 12.69 -21.99
C SER A 13 7.25 12.04 -22.05
N GLY A 14 6.41 12.45 -23.00
CA GLY A 14 4.99 12.03 -23.06
C GLY A 14 4.76 10.51 -22.99
N SER A 15 5.74 9.69 -23.44
CA SER A 15 5.64 8.22 -23.39
C SER A 15 5.66 7.62 -21.99
N GLN A 16 6.45 8.18 -21.06
CA GLN A 16 6.55 7.65 -19.69
C GLN A 16 5.33 8.04 -18.86
N PHE A 17 4.86 9.26 -19.01
CA PHE A 17 3.62 9.72 -18.39
C PHE A 17 2.43 8.89 -18.84
N GLN A 18 2.26 8.68 -20.14
CA GLN A 18 1.17 7.88 -20.67
C GLN A 18 1.19 6.45 -20.12
N LYS A 19 2.38 5.85 -19.98
CA LYS A 19 2.55 4.51 -19.38
C LYS A 19 2.10 4.48 -17.93
N VAL A 20 2.48 5.47 -17.13
CA VAL A 20 2.10 5.57 -15.70
C VAL A 20 0.60 5.77 -15.56
N THR A 21 0.01 6.68 -16.32
CA THR A 21 -1.44 6.91 -16.33
C THR A 21 -2.21 5.63 -16.66
N THR A 22 -1.75 4.92 -17.71
CA THR A 22 -2.35 3.63 -18.08
C THR A 22 -2.25 2.59 -16.95
N PHE A 23 -1.12 2.52 -16.24
CA PHE A 23 -0.98 1.61 -15.09
C PHE A 23 -1.93 1.94 -13.95
N ILE A 24 -2.10 3.22 -13.65
CA ILE A 24 -3.03 3.69 -12.62
C ILE A 24 -4.48 3.34 -13.01
N ASP A 25 -4.85 3.57 -14.25
CA ASP A 25 -6.21 3.26 -14.75
C ASP A 25 -6.48 1.75 -14.69
N ILE A 26 -5.53 0.92 -15.12
CA ILE A 26 -5.64 -0.54 -15.03
C ILE A 26 -5.78 -0.98 -13.57
N ALA A 27 -4.92 -0.47 -12.68
CA ALA A 27 -4.95 -0.82 -11.27
C ALA A 27 -6.27 -0.40 -10.60
N ASN A 28 -6.77 0.81 -10.87
CA ASN A 28 -8.07 1.26 -10.38
C ASN A 28 -9.24 0.40 -10.88
N ASN A 29 -9.18 -0.06 -12.14
CA ASN A 29 -10.22 -0.95 -12.67
C ASN A 29 -10.15 -2.33 -12.00
N MET A 30 -8.98 -2.91 -11.81
CA MET A 30 -8.81 -4.18 -11.08
C MET A 30 -9.34 -4.07 -9.65
N ILE A 31 -9.04 -2.98 -8.94
CA ILE A 31 -9.55 -2.70 -7.61
C ILE A 31 -11.07 -2.60 -7.63
N TYR A 32 -11.63 -1.87 -8.57
CA TYR A 32 -13.08 -1.72 -8.68
C TYR A 32 -13.79 -3.04 -8.97
N GLU A 33 -13.28 -3.84 -9.90
CA GLU A 33 -13.84 -5.16 -10.22
C GLU A 33 -13.81 -6.10 -9.02
N TYR A 34 -12.73 -6.04 -8.22
CA TYR A 34 -12.57 -6.93 -7.07
C TYR A 34 -13.30 -6.43 -5.82
N PHE A 35 -13.11 -5.15 -5.44
CA PHE A 35 -13.62 -4.58 -4.20
C PHE A 35 -14.96 -3.88 -4.33
N GLY A 36 -15.40 -3.55 -5.53
CA GLY A 36 -16.62 -2.75 -5.78
C GLY A 36 -16.45 -1.26 -5.47
N THR A 37 -15.24 -0.79 -5.20
CA THR A 37 -14.92 0.60 -4.88
C THR A 37 -13.61 1.04 -5.51
N LYS A 38 -13.38 2.34 -5.61
CA LYS A 38 -12.12 2.96 -6.07
C LYS A 38 -11.56 3.84 -4.98
N THR A 39 -10.25 4.09 -5.03
CA THR A 39 -9.65 5.12 -4.19
C THR A 39 -10.11 6.52 -4.65
N ASP A 40 -10.29 7.42 -3.68
CA ASP A 40 -10.54 8.84 -3.89
C ASP A 40 -9.27 9.70 -3.61
N PHE A 41 -8.10 9.08 -3.63
CA PHE A 41 -6.83 9.74 -3.37
C PHE A 41 -6.27 10.36 -4.64
N ASP A 42 -5.69 11.54 -4.50
CA ASP A 42 -4.93 12.19 -5.56
C ASP A 42 -3.58 11.48 -5.75
N ILE A 43 -3.15 11.37 -7.02
CA ILE A 43 -1.91 10.69 -7.35
C ILE A 43 -0.88 11.70 -7.85
N ILE A 44 0.25 11.76 -7.15
CA ILE A 44 1.37 12.64 -7.46
C ILE A 44 2.49 11.81 -8.05
N ILE A 45 2.84 12.09 -9.30
CA ILE A 45 3.87 11.35 -10.03
C ILE A 45 5.18 12.14 -9.97
N CYS A 46 6.21 11.49 -9.44
CA CYS A 46 7.57 12.02 -9.36
C CYS A 46 8.49 11.27 -10.32
N HIS A 47 9.39 11.97 -11.03
CA HIS A 47 10.35 11.35 -11.94
C HIS A 47 11.49 10.63 -11.20
N GLY A 48 11.86 11.12 -10.04
CA GLY A 48 12.96 10.55 -9.29
C GLY A 48 12.91 10.86 -7.81
N SER A 49 13.96 10.41 -7.09
CA SER A 49 14.06 10.56 -5.64
C SER A 49 13.98 12.00 -5.17
N TRP A 50 14.61 12.93 -5.90
CA TRP A 50 14.62 14.35 -5.55
C TRP A 50 13.21 14.96 -5.57
N GLU A 51 12.44 14.73 -6.63
CA GLU A 51 11.07 15.25 -6.71
C GLU A 51 10.20 14.66 -5.60
N MET A 52 10.32 13.35 -5.35
CA MET A 52 9.60 12.70 -4.26
C MET A 52 9.99 13.29 -2.90
N GLU A 53 11.28 13.54 -2.65
CA GLU A 53 11.75 14.16 -1.42
C GLU A 53 11.16 15.56 -1.23
N VAL A 54 11.16 16.39 -2.29
CA VAL A 54 10.53 17.72 -2.26
C VAL A 54 9.03 17.61 -1.93
N GLN A 55 8.32 16.67 -2.53
CA GLN A 55 6.89 16.46 -2.24
C GLN A 55 6.66 16.01 -0.80
N ILE A 56 7.47 15.09 -0.31
CA ILE A 56 7.39 14.62 1.08
C ILE A 56 7.68 15.79 2.04
N VAL A 57 8.79 16.49 1.87
CA VAL A 57 9.20 17.60 2.75
C VAL A 57 8.16 18.71 2.75
N SER A 58 7.63 19.09 1.61
CA SER A 58 6.61 20.16 1.51
C SER A 58 5.31 19.85 2.24
N ARG A 59 4.99 18.56 2.43
CA ARG A 59 3.77 18.08 3.09
C ARG A 59 3.96 17.70 4.55
N ILE A 60 5.18 17.32 4.93
CA ILE A 60 5.51 16.73 6.22
C ILE A 60 6.06 17.80 7.21
N HIS A 61 5.86 19.08 6.98
CA HIS A 61 6.35 20.16 7.86
C HIS A 61 6.08 19.96 9.37
N ASN A 62 5.34 18.94 9.79
CA ASN A 62 5.02 18.63 11.17
C ASN A 62 5.30 17.19 11.61
N LEU A 63 5.96 16.35 10.81
CA LEU A 63 6.26 14.99 11.20
C LEU A 63 7.74 14.85 11.57
N HIS A 64 8.02 14.75 12.88
CA HIS A 64 9.33 14.31 13.41
C HIS A 64 9.79 12.94 12.88
N SER A 65 8.96 12.27 12.08
CA SER A 65 9.21 10.98 11.45
C SER A 65 9.73 11.05 10.02
N GLY A 66 10.00 12.24 9.48
CA GLY A 66 10.53 12.42 8.10
C GLY A 66 11.83 11.64 7.79
N GLN A 67 12.49 11.09 8.79
CA GLN A 67 13.67 10.24 8.63
C GLN A 67 13.38 8.83 8.07
N TYR A 68 12.12 8.39 8.04
CA TYR A 68 11.76 7.04 7.59
C TYR A 68 11.29 6.97 6.13
N TYR A 69 10.87 8.07 5.56
CA TYR A 69 10.55 8.14 4.13
C TYR A 69 11.85 8.32 3.35
N THR A 70 12.56 7.23 3.21
CA THR A 70 13.84 7.28 2.50
C THR A 70 13.60 7.45 1.01
N THR A 71 14.55 8.11 0.36
CA THR A 71 14.70 8.21 -1.11
C THR A 71 14.68 6.83 -1.83
N LYS A 72 14.54 5.74 -1.08
CA LYS A 72 14.46 4.36 -1.56
C LYS A 72 13.02 3.86 -1.79
N SER A 73 12.01 4.53 -1.25
CA SER A 73 10.62 4.13 -1.46
C SER A 73 10.20 4.36 -2.90
N ALA A 74 9.50 3.39 -3.48
CA ALA A 74 8.93 3.50 -4.82
C ALA A 74 7.62 4.31 -4.82
N ALA A 75 6.87 4.24 -3.72
CA ALA A 75 5.62 4.97 -3.54
C ALA A 75 5.31 5.14 -2.04
N ILE A 76 4.41 6.06 -1.71
CA ILE A 76 3.98 6.37 -0.34
C ILE A 76 2.54 6.86 -0.38
N THR A 77 1.71 6.38 0.57
CA THR A 77 0.34 6.87 0.78
C THR A 77 0.25 7.80 1.98
N ASP A 78 -0.16 9.05 1.78
CA ASP A 78 -0.52 10.01 2.84
C ASP A 78 -2.04 10.01 3.06
N TYR A 79 -2.48 9.34 4.12
CA TYR A 79 -3.90 9.26 4.47
C TYR A 79 -4.50 10.58 4.99
N ARG A 80 -3.67 11.51 5.43
CA ARG A 80 -4.13 12.80 5.94
C ARG A 80 -4.54 13.72 4.80
N LEU A 81 -3.71 13.77 3.77
CA LEU A 81 -3.93 14.58 2.58
C LEU A 81 -4.73 13.84 1.52
N LYS A 82 -4.94 12.52 1.69
CA LYS A 82 -5.49 11.63 0.67
C LYS A 82 -4.67 11.66 -0.62
N GLU A 83 -3.37 11.54 -0.49
CA GLU A 83 -2.44 11.58 -1.61
C GLU A 83 -1.61 10.30 -1.69
N ILE A 84 -1.31 9.88 -2.89
CA ILE A 84 -0.36 8.80 -3.20
C ILE A 84 0.78 9.42 -4.01
N ILE A 85 1.99 9.38 -3.47
CA ILE A 85 3.19 9.91 -4.13
C ILE A 85 3.95 8.73 -4.72
N VAL A 86 4.21 8.73 -6.02
CA VAL A 86 4.82 7.60 -6.73
C VAL A 86 6.01 8.05 -7.55
N ARG A 87 7.11 7.27 -7.50
CA ARG A 87 8.29 7.45 -8.35
C ARG A 87 8.17 6.62 -9.63
N CYS A 88 8.05 7.26 -10.77
CA CYS A 88 7.90 6.56 -12.04
C CYS A 88 9.20 5.92 -12.56
N ASP A 89 10.38 6.30 -12.02
CA ASP A 89 11.67 5.74 -12.41
C ASP A 89 11.92 4.32 -11.86
N ILE A 90 11.34 3.98 -10.70
CA ILE A 90 11.53 2.67 -10.05
C ILE A 90 10.23 1.92 -9.75
N ALA A 91 9.08 2.58 -9.75
CA ALA A 91 7.82 1.93 -9.44
C ALA A 91 7.43 0.93 -10.53
N LYS A 92 7.10 -0.29 -10.11
CA LYS A 92 6.47 -1.32 -10.93
C LYS A 92 4.96 -1.27 -10.76
N PHE A 93 4.22 -1.94 -11.63
CA PHE A 93 2.76 -2.02 -11.56
C PHE A 93 2.25 -2.40 -10.16
N GLY A 94 2.86 -3.39 -9.52
CA GLY A 94 2.48 -3.81 -8.16
C GLY A 94 2.63 -2.73 -7.09
N HIS A 95 3.56 -1.76 -7.24
CA HIS A 95 3.64 -0.63 -6.30
C HIS A 95 2.43 0.31 -6.45
N TYR A 96 2.02 0.63 -7.69
CA TYR A 96 0.82 1.43 -7.92
C TYR A 96 -0.42 0.77 -7.32
N LEU A 97 -0.58 -0.53 -7.58
CA LEU A 97 -1.71 -1.31 -7.06
C LEU A 97 -1.71 -1.36 -5.53
N HIS A 98 -0.55 -1.58 -4.91
CA HIS A 98 -0.36 -1.59 -3.45
C HIS A 98 -0.80 -0.27 -2.80
N GLU A 99 -0.35 0.86 -3.32
CA GLU A 99 -0.70 2.17 -2.75
C GLU A 99 -2.18 2.51 -2.97
N LEU A 100 -2.74 2.15 -4.12
CA LEU A 100 -4.17 2.33 -4.37
C LEU A 100 -5.03 1.47 -3.43
N ILE A 101 -4.58 0.25 -3.09
CA ILE A 101 -5.22 -0.58 -2.07
C ILE A 101 -5.14 0.10 -0.70
N HIS A 102 -4.00 0.70 -0.33
CA HIS A 102 -3.93 1.52 0.87
C HIS A 102 -5.00 2.63 0.88
N GLY A 103 -5.24 3.27 -0.25
CA GLY A 103 -6.28 4.28 -0.38
C GLY A 103 -7.68 3.77 -0.02
N ILE A 104 -8.04 2.54 -0.43
CA ILE A 104 -9.34 1.94 -0.07
C ILE A 104 -9.40 1.37 1.34
N LEU A 105 -8.28 0.86 1.89
CA LEU A 105 -8.20 0.39 3.28
C LEU A 105 -8.35 1.56 4.28
N GLY A 106 -7.86 2.74 3.93
CA GLY A 106 -7.95 3.93 4.75
C GLY A 106 -7.20 3.78 6.10
N LYS A 107 -7.76 4.40 7.16
CA LYS A 107 -7.18 4.39 8.52
C LYS A 107 -7.76 3.32 9.45
N LYS A 108 -8.56 2.40 8.94
CA LYS A 108 -9.36 1.46 9.75
C LYS A 108 -8.55 0.42 10.51
N HIS A 109 -7.34 0.13 10.05
CA HIS A 109 -6.51 -0.94 10.58
C HIS A 109 -5.16 -0.44 11.10
N PRO A 110 -4.50 -1.14 12.03
CA PRO A 110 -3.10 -0.89 12.38
C PRO A 110 -2.19 -0.94 11.16
N HIS A 111 -1.08 -0.20 11.21
CA HIS A 111 -0.16 -0.07 10.06
C HIS A 111 0.30 -1.42 9.51
N GLN A 112 0.71 -2.35 10.38
CA GLN A 112 1.22 -3.66 9.99
C GLN A 112 0.19 -4.51 9.26
N LEU A 113 -1.05 -4.47 9.75
CA LEU A 113 -2.16 -5.17 9.12
C LEU A 113 -2.50 -4.56 7.76
N LYS A 114 -2.49 -3.23 7.65
CA LYS A 114 -2.68 -2.53 6.37
C LYS A 114 -1.62 -2.91 5.35
N GLU A 115 -0.34 -2.89 5.76
CA GLU A 115 0.77 -3.33 4.91
C GLU A 115 0.57 -4.76 4.41
N GLY A 116 0.24 -5.67 5.34
CA GLY A 116 -0.01 -7.07 5.02
C GLY A 116 -1.19 -7.27 4.08
N LEU A 117 -2.32 -6.60 4.34
CA LEU A 117 -3.51 -6.64 3.48
C LEU A 117 -3.23 -6.05 2.10
N ALA A 118 -2.55 -4.91 2.03
CA ALA A 118 -2.23 -4.27 0.76
C ALA A 118 -1.34 -5.16 -0.12
N TRP A 119 -0.29 -5.77 0.44
CA TRP A 119 0.55 -6.72 -0.30
C TRP A 119 -0.18 -8.01 -0.66
N TYR A 120 -0.98 -8.57 0.26
CA TYR A 120 -1.77 -9.76 -0.02
C TYR A 120 -2.74 -9.55 -1.19
N PHE A 121 -3.51 -8.48 -1.17
CA PHE A 121 -4.44 -8.20 -2.27
C PHE A 121 -3.72 -7.80 -3.56
N THR A 122 -2.54 -7.18 -3.47
CA THR A 122 -1.70 -6.96 -4.65
C THR A 122 -1.31 -8.29 -5.30
N GLU A 123 -0.93 -9.30 -4.51
CA GLU A 123 -0.66 -10.65 -5.02
C GLU A 123 -1.90 -11.28 -5.65
N VAL A 124 -3.03 -11.26 -4.96
CA VAL A 124 -4.30 -11.81 -5.46
C VAL A 124 -4.67 -11.19 -6.80
N LEU A 125 -4.63 -9.87 -6.89
CA LEU A 125 -5.02 -9.15 -8.10
C LEU A 125 -4.01 -9.31 -9.24
N THR A 126 -2.72 -9.50 -8.95
CA THR A 126 -1.70 -9.70 -9.99
C THR A 126 -1.48 -11.16 -10.38
N ALA A 127 -2.06 -12.12 -9.68
CA ALA A 127 -1.99 -13.53 -10.07
C ALA A 127 -2.73 -13.77 -11.41
N PRO A 128 -2.22 -14.56 -12.33
CA PRO A 128 -0.94 -15.29 -12.33
C PRO A 128 0.27 -14.49 -12.85
N LYS A 129 0.17 -13.18 -13.04
CA LYS A 129 1.19 -12.32 -13.67
C LYS A 129 2.24 -11.88 -12.63
N VAL A 130 2.97 -12.82 -12.06
CA VAL A 130 3.97 -12.60 -10.97
C VAL A 130 5.02 -11.53 -11.34
N TYR A 131 5.34 -11.35 -12.63
CA TYR A 131 6.28 -10.32 -13.08
C TYR A 131 5.81 -8.88 -12.82
N LEU A 132 4.53 -8.68 -12.54
CA LEU A 132 3.98 -7.37 -12.15
C LEU A 132 4.30 -7.02 -10.70
N MET A 133 4.60 -8.03 -9.87
CA MET A 133 4.96 -7.82 -8.47
C MET A 133 6.40 -7.32 -8.35
N PRO A 134 6.66 -6.37 -7.42
CA PRO A 134 8.03 -6.08 -7.00
C PRO A 134 8.59 -7.24 -6.18
N SER A 135 9.92 -7.34 -6.11
CA SER A 135 10.58 -8.24 -5.17
C SER A 135 10.42 -7.70 -3.76
N LEU A 136 9.73 -8.45 -2.91
CA LEU A 136 9.55 -8.08 -1.51
C LEU A 136 10.73 -8.56 -0.67
N SER A 137 11.11 -7.77 0.33
CA SER A 137 12.13 -8.20 1.30
C SER A 137 11.60 -9.36 2.15
N VAL A 138 12.51 -10.19 2.68
CA VAL A 138 12.15 -11.27 3.61
C VAL A 138 11.37 -10.72 4.80
N PHE A 139 11.76 -9.55 5.32
CA PHE A 139 11.05 -8.89 6.41
C PHE A 139 9.58 -8.60 6.07
N ILE A 140 9.29 -8.05 4.89
CA ILE A 140 7.91 -7.77 4.45
C ILE A 140 7.14 -9.08 4.33
N LEU A 141 7.73 -10.08 3.69
CA LEU A 141 7.09 -11.38 3.49
C LEU A 141 6.74 -12.07 4.81
N GLU A 142 7.69 -12.16 5.74
CA GLU A 142 7.50 -12.87 7.01
C GLU A 142 6.67 -12.09 8.02
N SER A 143 6.85 -10.75 8.07
CA SER A 143 6.21 -9.94 9.10
C SER A 143 4.81 -9.47 8.74
N TYR A 144 4.49 -9.33 7.45
CA TYR A 144 3.20 -8.79 7.01
C TYR A 144 2.43 -9.76 6.14
N VAL A 145 3.02 -10.25 5.04
CA VAL A 145 2.28 -11.02 4.03
C VAL A 145 1.92 -12.42 4.51
N THR A 146 2.88 -13.15 5.06
CA THR A 146 2.65 -14.53 5.53
C THR A 146 1.58 -14.61 6.62
N PRO A 147 1.58 -13.76 7.66
CA PRO A 147 0.49 -13.75 8.64
C PRO A 147 -0.88 -13.43 8.02
N VAL A 148 -0.97 -12.53 7.04
CA VAL A 148 -2.23 -12.23 6.34
C VAL A 148 -2.68 -13.39 5.45
N ARG A 149 -1.76 -14.11 4.77
CA ARG A 149 -2.11 -15.34 4.03
C ARG A 149 -2.70 -16.41 4.97
N LYS A 150 -2.16 -16.59 6.17
CA LYS A 150 -2.73 -17.47 7.18
C LYS A 150 -4.12 -16.99 7.62
N LEU A 151 -4.28 -15.69 7.87
CA LEU A 151 -5.58 -15.10 8.19
C LEU A 151 -6.59 -15.36 7.07
N ALA A 152 -6.20 -15.17 5.80
CA ALA A 152 -7.02 -15.45 4.63
C ALA A 152 -7.42 -16.93 4.55
N SER A 153 -6.50 -17.86 4.88
CA SER A 153 -6.79 -19.30 4.89
C SER A 153 -7.79 -19.72 5.96
N ILE A 154 -7.85 -18.97 7.07
CA ILE A 154 -8.80 -19.21 8.17
C ILE A 154 -10.17 -18.60 7.88
N LEU A 155 -10.19 -17.36 7.43
CA LEU A 155 -11.43 -16.59 7.26
C LEU A 155 -12.10 -16.82 5.90
N GLY A 156 -11.33 -17.21 4.89
CA GLY A 156 -11.72 -17.16 3.50
C GLY A 156 -11.54 -15.78 2.88
N GLU A 157 -11.26 -15.73 1.58
CA GLU A 157 -10.92 -14.50 0.86
C GLU A 157 -12.05 -13.47 0.86
N GLY A 158 -13.30 -13.92 0.68
CA GLY A 158 -14.47 -13.03 0.68
C GLY A 158 -14.66 -12.32 2.01
N PHE A 159 -14.55 -13.05 3.13
CA PHE A 159 -14.65 -12.45 4.45
C PHE A 159 -13.46 -11.50 4.73
N LEU A 160 -12.24 -11.89 4.32
CA LEU A 160 -11.06 -11.03 4.49
C LEU A 160 -11.21 -9.72 3.72
N LYS A 161 -11.82 -9.76 2.53
CA LYS A 161 -12.14 -8.56 1.76
C LYS A 161 -13.11 -7.65 2.52
N ASP A 162 -14.20 -8.18 3.04
CA ASP A 162 -15.16 -7.41 3.83
C ASP A 162 -14.54 -6.84 5.10
N PHE A 163 -13.72 -7.64 5.79
CA PHE A 163 -12.94 -7.18 6.94
C PHE A 163 -11.98 -6.04 6.56
N ALA A 164 -11.24 -6.17 5.46
CA ALA A 164 -10.31 -5.15 4.97
C ALA A 164 -11.03 -3.83 4.67
N LEU A 165 -12.24 -3.88 4.12
CA LEU A 165 -13.08 -2.72 3.87
C LEU A 165 -13.76 -2.17 5.14
N GLY A 166 -13.62 -2.86 6.29
CA GLY A 166 -14.27 -2.51 7.56
C GLY A 166 -15.77 -2.82 7.59
N ASN A 167 -16.23 -3.73 6.73
CA ASN A 167 -17.60 -4.23 6.69
C ASN A 167 -17.80 -5.47 7.58
N ALA A 168 -16.72 -6.09 8.03
CA ALA A 168 -16.71 -7.22 8.94
C ALA A 168 -15.75 -6.99 10.11
N TYR A 169 -15.92 -7.75 11.18
CA TYR A 169 -15.08 -7.67 12.37
C TYR A 169 -14.51 -9.04 12.73
N VAL A 170 -13.31 -9.07 13.29
CA VAL A 170 -12.65 -10.29 13.77
C VAL A 170 -12.25 -10.14 15.25
N HIS A 171 -12.36 -11.23 15.99
CA HIS A 171 -11.83 -11.33 17.36
C HIS A 171 -10.37 -11.80 17.28
N GLU A 172 -9.43 -10.87 17.39
CA GLU A 172 -7.99 -11.11 17.23
C GLU A 172 -7.43 -12.16 18.20
N GLU A 173 -8.03 -12.29 19.38
CA GLU A 173 -7.63 -13.25 20.42
C GLU A 173 -7.79 -14.73 19.97
N ALA A 174 -8.65 -14.99 18.99
CA ALA A 174 -8.87 -16.33 18.45
C ALA A 174 -7.72 -16.82 17.53
N PHE A 175 -6.79 -15.94 17.16
CA PHE A 175 -5.73 -16.25 16.20
C PHE A 175 -4.40 -16.61 16.85
N SER A 176 -3.53 -17.24 16.08
CA SER A 176 -2.14 -17.50 16.45
C SER A 176 -1.36 -16.19 16.70
N LYS A 177 -0.27 -16.29 17.48
CA LYS A 177 0.51 -15.11 17.90
C LYS A 177 0.99 -14.26 16.73
N ASP A 178 1.45 -14.87 15.64
CA ASP A 178 1.95 -14.16 14.46
C ASP A 178 0.87 -13.35 13.76
N ILE A 179 -0.39 -13.84 13.75
CA ILE A 179 -1.53 -13.08 13.23
C ILE A 179 -1.89 -11.96 14.22
N ARG A 180 -1.97 -12.27 15.52
CA ARG A 180 -2.28 -11.24 16.54
C ARG A 180 -1.28 -10.09 16.57
N ASP A 181 -0.01 -10.38 16.26
CA ASP A 181 1.03 -9.34 16.19
C ASP A 181 0.74 -8.27 15.11
N LEU A 182 -0.08 -8.58 14.08
CA LEU A 182 -0.53 -7.59 13.09
C LEU A 182 -1.47 -6.51 13.67
N PHE A 183 -2.16 -6.82 14.77
CA PHE A 183 -3.11 -5.91 15.42
C PHE A 183 -2.46 -5.04 16.50
N LEU A 184 -1.17 -5.23 16.78
CA LEU A 184 -0.46 -4.45 17.78
C LEU A 184 -0.24 -3.01 17.34
N PRO A 185 -0.15 -2.05 18.28
CA PRO A 185 0.38 -0.73 18.00
C PRO A 185 1.78 -0.81 17.36
N GLU A 186 2.08 0.10 16.44
CA GLU A 186 3.31 0.09 15.64
C GLU A 186 4.58 -0.01 16.52
N GLU A 187 4.65 0.77 17.58
CA GLU A 187 5.76 0.80 18.52
C GLU A 187 6.01 -0.57 19.17
N VAL A 188 4.95 -1.25 19.57
CA VAL A 188 5.03 -2.59 20.20
C VAL A 188 5.45 -3.64 19.17
N PHE A 189 4.91 -3.56 17.96
CA PHE A 189 5.24 -4.48 16.87
C PHE A 189 6.74 -4.45 16.53
N TYR A 190 7.31 -3.27 16.28
CA TYR A 190 8.72 -3.15 15.94
C TYR A 190 9.64 -3.53 17.08
N THR A 191 9.27 -3.23 18.33
CA THR A 191 10.04 -3.67 19.50
C THR A 191 10.12 -5.19 19.55
N LYS A 192 8.99 -5.91 19.40
CA LYS A 192 8.98 -7.38 19.36
C LYS A 192 9.84 -7.94 18.24
N LYS A 193 9.76 -7.39 17.02
CA LYS A 193 10.53 -7.89 15.87
C LYS A 193 12.04 -7.64 15.96
N ARG A 194 12.50 -6.63 16.72
CA ARG A 194 13.93 -6.38 16.95
C ARG A 194 14.61 -7.40 17.85
N TYR A 195 13.89 -8.03 18.76
CA TYR A 195 14.45 -9.02 19.69
C TYR A 195 14.60 -10.43 19.10
N PHE A 196 14.12 -10.66 17.88
CA PHE A 196 14.16 -11.97 17.21
C PHE A 196 15.07 -12.00 15.97
N ARG A 197 16.02 -11.05 15.86
CA ARG A 197 17.07 -11.03 14.81
C ARG A 197 18.41 -11.44 15.35
#